data_746a11a1868278c7e2e948de17a02d63
#
_entry.id   746a11a1868278c7e2e948de17a02d63
#
_cell.length_a   1.000
_cell.length_b   1.000
_cell.length_c   1.000
_cell.angle_alpha   90.00
_cell.angle_beta   90.00
_cell.angle_gamma   90.00
#
_symmetry.space_group_name_H-M   'P 1'
#
loop_
_entity.id
_entity.type
_entity.pdbx_description
1 polymer ?
#
loop_
_entity_poly.entity_id
_entity_poly.type
_entity_poly.pdbx_seq_one_letter_code
_entity_poly.pdbx_strand_id
1 'polypeptide(L)' 'MNDELERIFNEALDLLEQGTGVETIVARYPAQAAELRPFLLTAARLSRLATQPS' A
#
# COMPACT_ATOMS: atom_id res chain seq x y z
N MET A 1 12.52 -16.25 -4.54
CA MET A 1 11.24 -16.15 -3.87
C MET A 1 11.28 -15.04 -2.89
N ASN A 2 10.34 -14.16 -3.00
CA ASN A 2 10.37 -12.93 -2.20
C ASN A 2 9.28 -12.94 -1.15
N ASP A 3 9.43 -13.87 -0.19
CA ASP A 3 8.49 -13.92 0.92
C ASP A 3 8.52 -12.62 1.71
N GLU A 4 9.71 -12.02 1.79
CA GLU A 4 9.87 -10.77 2.51
C GLU A 4 9.12 -9.66 1.79
N LEU A 5 9.23 -9.60 0.48
CA LEU A 5 8.55 -8.58 -0.29
C LEU A 5 7.04 -8.76 -0.21
N GLU A 6 6.59 -10.00 -0.25
CA GLU A 6 5.18 -10.30 -0.12
C GLU A 6 4.64 -9.83 1.23
N ARG A 7 5.41 -10.09 2.27
CA ARG A 7 5.03 -9.66 3.61
C ARG A 7 4.92 -8.15 3.69
N ILE A 8 5.91 -7.47 3.09
CA ILE A 8 5.91 -6.01 3.11
C ILE A 8 4.68 -5.47 2.37
N PHE A 9 4.35 -6.07 1.25
CA PHE A 9 3.17 -5.65 0.49
C PHE A 9 1.90 -5.85 1.31
N ASN A 10 1.78 -6.99 1.99
CA ASN A 10 0.61 -7.26 2.82
C ASN A 10 0.52 -6.28 3.99
N GLU A 11 1.64 -5.99 4.62
CA GLU A 11 1.65 -5.04 5.72
C GLU A 11 1.30 -3.63 5.23
N ALA A 12 1.82 -3.28 4.07
CA ALA A 12 1.53 -1.97 3.50
C ALA A 12 0.04 -1.82 3.18
N LEU A 13 -0.56 -2.87 2.62
CA LEU A 13 -1.98 -2.86 2.36
C LEU A 13 -2.78 -2.71 3.64
N ASP A 14 -2.36 -3.43 4.67
CA ASP A 14 -3.02 -3.36 5.96
C ASP A 14 -2.99 -1.94 6.53
N LEU A 15 -1.83 -1.31 6.45
CA LEU A 15 -1.70 0.06 6.90
C LEU A 15 -2.57 1.00 6.10
N LEU A 16 -2.63 0.78 4.79
CA LEU A 16 -3.45 1.61 3.94
C LEU A 16 -4.92 1.51 4.32
N GLU A 17 -5.38 0.29 4.61
CA GLU A 17 -6.76 0.08 5.01
C GLU A 17 -7.08 0.72 6.34
N GLN A 18 -6.06 0.87 7.18
CA GLN A 18 -6.22 1.54 8.46
C GLN A 18 -6.28 3.06 8.33
N GLY A 19 -6.06 3.56 7.13
CA GLY A 19 -6.09 4.99 6.91
C GLY A 19 -4.73 5.65 6.85
N THR A 20 -3.66 4.86 6.87
CA THR A 20 -2.31 5.40 6.78
C THR A 20 -2.05 5.89 5.36
N GLY A 21 -1.47 7.09 5.26
CA GLY A 21 -1.16 7.66 3.96
C GLY A 21 -0.09 6.88 3.22
N VAL A 22 -0.17 6.92 1.88
CA VAL A 22 0.79 6.21 1.05
C VAL A 22 2.20 6.69 1.33
N GLU A 23 2.39 8.01 1.46
CA GLU A 23 3.72 8.54 1.70
C GLU A 23 4.30 8.05 3.03
N THR A 24 3.46 7.95 4.03
CA THR A 24 3.91 7.46 5.33
C THR A 24 4.33 5.99 5.23
N ILE A 25 3.56 5.20 4.51
CA ILE A 25 3.87 3.79 4.33
C ILE A 25 5.19 3.63 3.57
N VAL A 26 5.34 4.37 2.49
CA VAL A 26 6.55 4.31 1.67
C VAL A 26 7.78 4.70 2.50
N ALA A 27 7.61 5.65 3.40
CA ALA A 27 8.73 6.08 4.24
C ALA A 27 9.18 4.99 5.20
N ARG A 28 8.28 4.07 5.55
CA ARG A 28 8.63 2.96 6.42
C ARG A 28 9.48 1.92 5.72
N TYR A 29 9.33 1.82 4.41
CA TYR A 29 10.02 0.79 3.63
C TYR A 29 10.81 1.45 2.49
N PRO A 30 11.86 2.22 2.85
CA PRO A 30 12.58 2.96 1.81
C PRO A 30 13.22 2.07 0.76
N ALA A 31 13.61 0.86 1.14
CA ALA A 31 14.23 -0.05 0.18
C ALA A 31 13.24 -0.52 -0.88
N GLN A 32 11.95 -0.59 -0.52
CA GLN A 32 10.91 -1.03 -1.44
C GLN A 32 10.02 0.12 -1.90
N ALA A 33 10.43 1.35 -1.63
CA ALA A 33 9.59 2.51 -1.91
C ALA A 33 9.21 2.59 -3.39
N ALA A 34 10.16 2.34 -4.28
CA ALA A 34 9.91 2.43 -5.71
C ALA A 34 8.86 1.43 -6.17
N GLU A 35 8.80 0.27 -5.53
CA GLU A 35 7.83 -0.76 -5.88
C GLU A 35 6.51 -0.56 -5.15
N LEU A 36 6.57 -0.08 -3.93
CA LEU A 36 5.37 0.08 -3.11
C LEU A 36 4.51 1.25 -3.57
N ARG A 37 5.14 2.34 -4.00
CA ARG A 37 4.40 3.55 -4.35
C ARG A 37 3.33 3.29 -5.41
N PRO A 38 3.68 2.74 -6.58
CA PRO A 38 2.65 2.50 -7.59
C PRO A 38 1.62 1.46 -7.14
N PHE A 39 2.08 0.47 -6.39
CA PHE A 39 1.18 -0.56 -5.87
C PHE A 39 0.15 0.04 -4.92
N LEU A 40 0.60 0.87 -3.99
CA LEU A 40 -0.28 1.47 -3.00
C LEU A 40 -1.21 2.50 -3.63
N LEU A 41 -0.71 3.24 -4.61
CA LEU A 41 -1.55 4.21 -5.30
C LEU A 41 -2.69 3.51 -6.03
N THR A 42 -2.39 2.39 -6.68
CA THR A 42 -3.42 1.62 -7.35
C THR A 42 -4.40 1.04 -6.35
N ALA A 43 -3.88 0.51 -5.25
CA ALA A 43 -4.73 -0.07 -4.21
C ALA A 43 -5.64 0.98 -3.59
N ALA A 44 -5.10 2.18 -3.36
CA ALA A 44 -5.90 3.26 -2.79
C ALA A 44 -7.01 3.67 -3.73
N ARG A 45 -6.71 3.69 -5.03
CA ARG A 45 -7.71 4.04 -6.02
C ARG A 45 -8.82 3.01 -6.07
N LEU A 46 -8.47 1.74 -6.05
CA LEU A 46 -9.44 0.66 -6.05
C LEU A 46 -10.30 0.69 -4.79
N SER A 47 -9.67 0.93 -3.66
CA SER A 47 -10.39 1.00 -2.39
C SER A 47 -11.39 2.15 -2.40
N ARG A 48 -10.98 3.27 -2.97
CA ARG A 48 -11.86 4.43 -3.04
C ARG A 48 -13.08 4.14 -3.91
N LEU A 49 -12.87 3.43 -5.02
CA LEU A 49 -13.98 3.06 -5.89
C LEU A 49 -14.92 2.08 -5.18
N ALA A 50 -14.35 1.16 -4.43
CA ALA A 50 -15.14 0.13 -3.75
C ALA A 50 -15.98 0.71 -2.62
N THR A 51 -15.50 1.75 -1.97
CA THR A 51 -16.20 2.35 -0.84
C THR A 51 -17.08 3.52 -1.22
N GLN A 52 -17.12 3.85 -2.48
CA GLN A 52 -17.88 5.00 -2.94
C GLN A 52 -19.38 4.68 -2.86
N PRO A 53 -20.15 5.50 -2.16
CA PRO A 53 -21.58 5.30 -2.13
C PRO A 53 -22.18 5.61 -3.50
N SER A 54 -23.04 4.77 -3.93
CA SER A 54 -23.67 4.93 -5.24
C SER A 54 -24.79 5.98 -5.19
#